data_9000e697543060b2df1220c9e1d0695f
#
_entry.id   9000e697543060b2df1220c9e1d0695f
#
_cell.length_a   1.000
_cell.length_b   1.000
_cell.length_c   1.000
_cell.angle_alpha   90.00
_cell.angle_beta   90.00
_cell.angle_gamma   90.00
#
_symmetry.space_group_name_H-M   'P 1'
#
loop_
_entity.id
_entity.type
_entity.pdbx_description
1 polymer ?
#
loop_
_entity_poly.entity_id
_entity_poly.type
_entity_poly.pdbx_seq_one_letter_code
_entity_poly.pdbx_strand_id
1 'polypeptide(L)'
;MKIIISGYGKMGHMVENALISRGHELVMASEDITSVDPAVAKECVCIDFTTPDAFRANYGHIAANFKAAVIGTTGWDDILGAVVATFYAAGTPMIYSSNFSIGVNAVFAALEKVGDILKGKGYVPHIEETHHVHKKDAPSGTAKTMASIVGDHLGIRPDITSLRIGEVPGTHVVKFKSGVDKIKISHEAFSREGFAEGAVVAAEMTEGLTGVHTFKELILK
;
A
#
# COMPACT_ATOMS: atom_id res chain seq x y z
N MET A 1 14.57 11.62 9.84
CA MET A 1 14.47 12.27 8.51
C MET A 1 13.42 13.37 8.56
N LYS A 2 13.46 14.30 7.59
CA LYS A 2 12.46 15.34 7.41
C LYS A 2 11.36 14.85 6.46
N ILE A 3 10.11 15.00 6.83
CA ILE A 3 8.96 14.51 6.07
C ILE A 3 7.95 15.64 5.85
N ILE A 4 7.40 15.69 4.65
CA ILE A 4 6.24 16.52 4.31
C ILE A 4 5.11 15.58 3.91
N ILE A 5 3.92 15.79 4.50
CA ILE A 5 2.72 15.04 4.18
C ILE A 5 1.91 15.82 3.14
N SER A 6 1.61 15.19 2.01
CA SER A 6 0.68 15.67 1.00
C SER A 6 -0.69 15.03 1.23
N GLY A 7 -1.71 15.86 1.54
CA GLY A 7 -3.04 15.41 1.94
C GLY A 7 -3.16 15.14 3.44
N TYR A 8 -3.88 16.03 4.15
CA TYR A 8 -3.97 15.98 5.61
C TYR A 8 -5.36 15.53 6.11
N GLY A 9 -5.93 14.52 5.44
CA GLY A 9 -7.13 13.82 5.86
C GLY A 9 -6.86 12.75 6.93
N LYS A 10 -7.76 11.77 7.07
CA LYS A 10 -7.64 10.70 8.06
C LYS A 10 -6.31 9.94 8.02
N MET A 11 -5.79 9.65 6.82
CA MET A 11 -4.50 8.98 6.70
C MET A 11 -3.34 9.92 7.01
N GLY A 12 -3.39 11.18 6.60
CA GLY A 12 -2.36 12.17 6.91
C GLY A 12 -2.12 12.31 8.42
N HIS A 13 -3.17 12.41 9.21
CA HIS A 13 -3.06 12.45 10.69
C HIS A 13 -2.46 11.17 11.28
N MET A 14 -2.79 9.98 10.72
CA MET A 14 -2.20 8.73 11.18
C MET A 14 -0.71 8.65 10.82
N VAL A 15 -0.34 9.12 9.62
CA VAL A 15 1.07 9.19 9.19
C VAL A 15 1.86 10.14 10.08
N GLU A 16 1.31 11.30 10.45
CA GLU A 16 1.94 12.22 11.40
C GLU A 16 2.23 11.52 12.74
N ASN A 17 1.24 10.85 13.33
CA ASN A 17 1.43 10.12 14.59
C ASN A 17 2.52 9.04 14.44
N ALA A 18 2.50 8.29 13.36
CA ALA A 18 3.48 7.23 13.09
C ALA A 18 4.90 7.80 12.94
N LEU A 19 5.08 8.87 12.16
CA LEU A 19 6.40 9.45 11.93
C LEU A 19 7.00 10.06 13.20
N ILE A 20 6.18 10.73 14.04
CA ILE A 20 6.61 11.28 15.32
C ILE A 20 7.03 10.16 16.27
N SER A 21 6.23 9.10 16.37
CA SER A 21 6.54 7.95 17.25
C SER A 21 7.84 7.24 16.85
N ARG A 22 8.22 7.31 15.58
CA ARG A 22 9.48 6.76 15.04
C ARG A 22 10.65 7.74 15.08
N GLY A 23 10.47 8.93 15.66
CA GLY A 23 11.52 9.94 15.82
C GLY A 23 11.86 10.73 14.58
N HIS A 24 10.92 10.85 13.63
CA HIS A 24 11.08 11.68 12.43
C HIS A 24 10.48 13.07 12.63
N GLU A 25 10.92 14.02 11.81
CA GLU A 25 10.48 15.42 11.84
C GLU A 25 9.36 15.63 10.81
N LEU A 26 8.17 16.04 11.28
CA LEU A 26 7.16 16.60 10.40
C LEU A 26 7.51 18.06 10.12
N VAL A 27 7.95 18.37 8.90
CA VAL A 27 8.23 19.74 8.49
C VAL A 27 6.94 20.48 8.18
N MET A 28 6.01 19.81 7.49
CA MET A 28 4.73 20.37 7.09
C MET A 28 3.73 19.26 6.72
N ALA A 29 2.44 19.51 6.96
CA ALA A 29 1.34 18.82 6.33
C ALA A 29 0.62 19.82 5.42
N SER A 30 0.43 19.48 4.14
CA SER A 30 -0.10 20.41 3.14
C SER A 30 -1.24 19.78 2.33
N GLU A 31 -2.30 20.56 2.15
CA GLU A 31 -3.37 20.24 1.18
C GLU A 31 -2.98 20.67 -0.25
N ASP A 32 -2.05 21.62 -0.39
CA ASP A 32 -1.46 22.05 -1.66
C ASP A 32 0.06 21.87 -1.64
N ILE A 33 0.52 20.73 -2.12
CA ILE A 33 1.94 20.38 -2.14
C ILE A 33 2.77 21.27 -3.05
N THR A 34 2.14 21.97 -4.00
CA THR A 34 2.82 22.85 -4.94
C THR A 34 3.22 24.19 -4.32
N SER A 35 2.63 24.53 -3.18
CA SER A 35 2.96 25.74 -2.42
C SER A 35 4.21 25.61 -1.55
N VAL A 36 4.78 24.41 -1.42
CA VAL A 36 5.98 24.15 -0.63
C VAL A 36 7.20 24.76 -1.30
N ASP A 37 8.02 25.49 -0.54
CA ASP A 37 9.28 26.04 -1.05
C ASP A 37 10.19 24.91 -1.56
N PRO A 38 10.62 24.95 -2.83
CA PRO A 38 11.49 23.92 -3.41
C PRO A 38 12.79 23.70 -2.63
N ALA A 39 13.33 24.73 -1.97
CA ALA A 39 14.53 24.58 -1.14
C ALA A 39 14.27 23.72 0.09
N VAL A 40 13.07 23.79 0.67
CA VAL A 40 12.63 22.95 1.78
C VAL A 40 12.30 21.54 1.28
N ALA A 41 11.56 21.43 0.17
CA ALA A 41 11.13 20.17 -0.41
C ALA A 41 12.32 19.22 -0.72
N LYS A 42 13.43 19.76 -1.22
CA LYS A 42 14.67 19.01 -1.56
C LYS A 42 15.31 18.29 -0.38
N GLU A 43 15.02 18.68 0.84
CA GLU A 43 15.52 18.03 2.04
C GLU A 43 14.53 16.98 2.61
N CYS A 44 13.31 16.93 2.07
CA CYS A 44 12.19 16.19 2.64
C CYS A 44 11.76 15.02 1.76
N VAL A 45 11.31 13.94 2.41
CA VAL A 45 10.54 12.89 1.77
C VAL A 45 9.07 13.31 1.75
N CYS A 46 8.42 13.24 0.57
CA CYS A 46 6.98 13.47 0.43
C CYS A 46 6.24 12.16 0.70
N ILE A 47 5.29 12.15 1.64
CA ILE A 47 4.33 11.04 1.81
C ILE A 47 2.97 11.53 1.34
N ASP A 48 2.46 10.96 0.23
CA ASP A 48 1.21 11.38 -0.40
C ASP A 48 0.05 10.43 -0.09
N PHE A 49 -0.99 10.98 0.51
CA PHE A 49 -2.30 10.34 0.71
C PHE A 49 -3.41 11.33 0.35
N THR A 50 -3.47 11.70 -0.92
CA THR A 50 -4.47 12.65 -1.45
C THR A 50 -5.60 11.92 -2.21
N THR A 51 -6.12 12.57 -3.24
CA THR A 51 -7.07 11.98 -4.19
C THR A 51 -6.37 11.63 -5.50
N PRO A 52 -6.96 10.72 -6.33
CA PRO A 52 -6.41 10.41 -7.65
C PRO A 52 -6.16 11.65 -8.51
N ASP A 53 -7.09 12.60 -8.51
CA ASP A 53 -7.00 13.82 -9.31
C ASP A 53 -5.89 14.77 -8.80
N ALA A 54 -5.77 14.92 -7.48
CA ALA A 54 -4.70 15.71 -6.88
C ALA A 54 -3.31 15.11 -7.18
N PHE A 55 -3.16 13.79 -7.03
CA PHE A 55 -1.91 13.13 -7.37
C PHE A 55 -1.56 13.26 -8.86
N ARG A 56 -2.54 13.10 -9.76
CA ARG A 56 -2.36 13.34 -11.22
C ARG A 56 -1.87 14.74 -11.53
N ALA A 57 -2.35 15.73 -10.81
CA ALA A 57 -1.91 17.12 -10.99
C ALA A 57 -0.51 17.37 -10.42
N ASN A 58 -0.12 16.66 -9.36
CA ASN A 58 1.01 17.01 -8.52
C ASN A 58 2.25 16.10 -8.67
N TYR A 59 2.13 14.90 -9.28
CA TYR A 59 3.26 13.95 -9.33
C TYR A 59 4.51 14.53 -10.00
N GLY A 60 4.34 15.35 -11.03
CA GLY A 60 5.46 16.02 -11.71
C GLY A 60 6.18 17.01 -10.79
N HIS A 61 5.42 17.79 -9.99
CA HIS A 61 5.97 18.70 -9.00
C HIS A 61 6.71 17.94 -7.89
N ILE A 62 6.13 16.85 -7.39
CA ILE A 62 6.76 15.99 -6.38
C ILE A 62 8.07 15.41 -6.92
N ALA A 63 8.06 14.86 -8.12
CA ALA A 63 9.27 14.30 -8.74
C ALA A 63 10.39 15.33 -8.91
N ALA A 64 10.04 16.56 -9.30
CA ALA A 64 11.05 17.61 -9.57
C ALA A 64 11.66 18.25 -8.32
N ASN A 65 10.94 18.27 -7.20
CA ASN A 65 11.30 19.12 -6.07
C ASN A 65 11.65 18.37 -4.78
N PHE A 66 11.17 17.12 -4.59
CA PHE A 66 11.38 16.40 -3.34
C PHE A 66 12.60 15.49 -3.36
N LYS A 67 13.17 15.22 -2.19
CA LYS A 67 14.28 14.27 -2.02
C LYS A 67 13.89 12.84 -2.42
N ALA A 68 12.68 12.42 -2.08
CA ALA A 68 12.07 11.14 -2.42
C ALA A 68 10.55 11.22 -2.21
N ALA A 69 9.81 10.21 -2.69
CA ALA A 69 8.37 10.15 -2.54
C ALA A 69 7.87 8.76 -2.10
N VAL A 70 6.85 8.75 -1.24
CA VAL A 70 6.05 7.57 -0.88
C VAL A 70 4.60 7.86 -1.26
N ILE A 71 4.05 7.08 -2.18
CA ILE A 71 2.73 7.32 -2.76
C ILE A 71 1.74 6.26 -2.30
N GLY A 72 0.83 6.67 -1.40
CA GLY A 72 -0.28 5.86 -0.90
C GLY A 72 -1.63 6.19 -1.54
N THR A 73 -1.71 7.26 -2.31
CA THR A 73 -2.88 7.56 -3.14
C THR A 73 -3.06 6.46 -4.18
N THR A 74 -4.29 6.02 -4.39
CA THR A 74 -4.67 4.96 -5.35
C THR A 74 -5.54 5.51 -6.48
N GLY A 75 -5.82 4.71 -7.51
CA GLY A 75 -6.74 5.08 -8.60
C GLY A 75 -6.10 5.92 -9.71
N TRP A 76 -4.80 5.77 -9.93
CA TRP A 76 -4.03 6.42 -10.99
C TRP A 76 -3.23 5.43 -11.85
N ASP A 77 -3.59 4.13 -11.78
CA ASP A 77 -2.86 3.04 -12.46
C ASP A 77 -2.77 3.22 -13.99
N ASP A 78 -3.76 3.89 -14.59
CA ASP A 78 -3.81 4.21 -16.02
C ASP A 78 -2.69 5.16 -16.47
N ILE A 79 -2.10 5.95 -15.57
CA ILE A 79 -0.95 6.82 -15.84
C ILE A 79 0.37 6.31 -15.25
N LEU A 80 0.41 5.08 -14.72
CA LEU A 80 1.60 4.53 -14.04
C LEU A 80 2.87 4.67 -14.88
N GLY A 81 2.80 4.38 -16.18
CA GLY A 81 3.95 4.50 -17.08
C GLY A 81 4.51 5.92 -17.18
N ALA A 82 3.63 6.94 -17.21
CA ALA A 82 4.02 8.35 -17.24
C ALA A 82 4.64 8.79 -15.91
N VAL A 83 4.04 8.38 -14.79
CA VAL A 83 4.56 8.66 -13.45
C VAL A 83 5.96 8.07 -13.28
N VAL A 84 6.13 6.79 -13.58
CA VAL A 84 7.42 6.09 -13.51
C VAL A 84 8.48 6.80 -14.35
N ALA A 85 8.17 7.14 -15.61
CA ALA A 85 9.09 7.86 -16.49
C ALA A 85 9.50 9.23 -15.93
N THR A 86 8.55 9.96 -15.31
CA THR A 86 8.80 11.29 -14.73
C THR A 86 9.75 11.18 -13.52
N PHE A 87 9.53 10.25 -12.60
CA PHE A 87 10.40 10.06 -11.45
C PHE A 87 11.81 9.56 -11.86
N TYR A 88 11.91 8.67 -12.86
CA TYR A 88 13.21 8.28 -13.42
C TYR A 88 13.95 9.45 -14.05
N ALA A 89 13.25 10.28 -14.83
CA ALA A 89 13.87 11.46 -15.48
C ALA A 89 14.34 12.50 -14.45
N ALA A 90 13.61 12.67 -13.35
CA ALA A 90 13.98 13.54 -12.25
C ALA A 90 15.11 12.97 -11.37
N GLY A 91 15.37 11.68 -11.42
CA GLY A 91 16.30 10.98 -10.53
C GLY A 91 15.80 10.86 -9.09
N THR A 92 14.51 11.09 -8.85
CA THR A 92 13.89 11.09 -7.53
C THR A 92 13.37 9.69 -7.19
N PRO A 93 13.83 9.08 -6.09
CA PRO A 93 13.33 7.77 -5.66
C PRO A 93 11.83 7.82 -5.33
N MET A 94 11.09 6.81 -5.77
CA MET A 94 9.67 6.68 -5.44
C MET A 94 9.34 5.27 -4.98
N ILE A 95 8.61 5.17 -3.87
CA ILE A 95 7.97 3.93 -3.43
C ILE A 95 6.46 4.13 -3.48
N TYR A 96 5.76 3.23 -4.14
CA TYR A 96 4.30 3.30 -4.21
C TYR A 96 3.65 1.96 -3.83
N SER A 97 2.43 2.04 -3.30
CA SER A 97 1.64 0.86 -2.99
C SER A 97 0.16 1.20 -2.83
N SER A 98 -0.70 0.30 -3.25
CA SER A 98 -2.12 0.34 -2.89
C SER A 98 -2.36 -0.10 -1.44
N ASN A 99 -1.35 -0.68 -0.77
CA ASN A 99 -1.44 -1.14 0.61
C ASN A 99 -0.06 -1.17 1.27
N PHE A 100 0.15 -0.30 2.24
CA PHE A 100 1.41 -0.21 3.00
C PHE A 100 1.44 -1.08 4.26
N SER A 101 0.37 -1.82 4.60
CA SER A 101 0.42 -2.72 5.77
C SER A 101 1.49 -3.79 5.57
N ILE A 102 2.46 -3.84 6.47
CA ILE A 102 3.53 -4.86 6.49
C ILE A 102 2.91 -6.25 6.60
N GLY A 103 1.93 -6.41 7.52
CA GLY A 103 1.24 -7.70 7.71
C GLY A 103 0.48 -8.17 6.46
N VAL A 104 -0.18 -7.27 5.73
CA VAL A 104 -0.85 -7.61 4.46
C VAL A 104 0.16 -8.02 3.40
N ASN A 105 1.29 -7.31 3.26
CA ASN A 105 2.34 -7.67 2.30
C ASN A 105 3.00 -9.01 2.65
N ALA A 106 3.19 -9.31 3.93
CA ALA A 106 3.65 -10.64 4.37
C ALA A 106 2.66 -11.76 3.98
N VAL A 107 1.36 -11.50 4.12
CA VAL A 107 0.34 -12.45 3.65
C VAL A 107 0.38 -12.59 2.12
N PHE A 108 0.54 -11.52 1.36
CA PHE A 108 0.69 -11.61 -0.09
C PHE A 108 1.85 -12.54 -0.50
N ALA A 109 3.03 -12.38 0.12
CA ALA A 109 4.17 -13.24 -0.13
C ALA A 109 3.92 -14.71 0.25
N ALA A 110 3.25 -14.94 1.39
CA ALA A 110 2.87 -16.28 1.80
C ALA A 110 1.90 -16.94 0.81
N LEU A 111 0.93 -16.18 0.28
CA LEU A 111 -0.03 -16.67 -0.71
C LEU A 111 0.63 -17.07 -2.03
N GLU A 112 1.62 -16.31 -2.50
CA GLU A 112 2.42 -16.68 -3.67
C GLU A 112 3.08 -18.04 -3.47
N LYS A 113 3.81 -18.19 -2.36
CA LYS A 113 4.53 -19.43 -2.06
C LYS A 113 3.61 -20.61 -1.83
N VAL A 114 2.52 -20.43 -1.11
CA VAL A 114 1.53 -21.48 -0.86
C VAL A 114 0.82 -21.86 -2.16
N GLY A 115 0.45 -20.88 -3.00
CA GLY A 115 -0.15 -21.12 -4.31
C GLY A 115 0.73 -22.02 -5.18
N ASP A 116 2.04 -21.67 -5.31
CA ASP A 116 3.01 -22.47 -6.07
C ASP A 116 3.12 -23.93 -5.57
N ILE A 117 3.19 -24.10 -4.23
CA ILE A 117 3.28 -25.44 -3.61
C ILE A 117 2.04 -26.27 -3.87
N LEU A 118 0.85 -25.66 -3.80
CA LEU A 118 -0.44 -26.36 -3.90
C LEU A 118 -0.94 -26.56 -5.34
N LYS A 119 -0.30 -25.93 -6.32
CA LYS A 119 -0.69 -25.99 -7.74
C LYS A 119 -0.79 -27.44 -8.23
N GLY A 120 -1.93 -27.78 -8.81
CA GLY A 120 -2.20 -29.13 -9.34
C GLY A 120 -2.41 -30.21 -8.29
N LYS A 121 -2.53 -29.89 -6.99
CA LYS A 121 -2.65 -30.86 -5.90
C LYS A 121 -4.07 -30.99 -5.32
N GLY A 122 -5.09 -30.52 -6.07
CA GLY A 122 -6.49 -30.71 -5.70
C GLY A 122 -7.01 -29.78 -4.60
N TYR A 123 -6.30 -28.70 -4.30
CA TYR A 123 -6.78 -27.67 -3.38
C TYR A 123 -7.68 -26.67 -4.07
N VAL A 124 -8.82 -26.37 -3.46
CA VAL A 124 -9.78 -25.36 -3.89
C VAL A 124 -9.65 -24.14 -2.98
N PRO A 125 -9.33 -22.94 -3.54
CA PRO A 125 -9.18 -21.73 -2.77
C PRO A 125 -10.53 -21.03 -2.53
N HIS A 126 -10.65 -20.32 -1.39
CA HIS A 126 -11.76 -19.42 -1.08
C HIS A 126 -11.26 -18.28 -0.21
N ILE A 127 -11.79 -17.06 -0.42
CA ILE A 127 -11.45 -15.89 0.38
C ILE A 127 -12.69 -15.39 1.11
N GLU A 128 -12.56 -15.08 2.39
CA GLU A 128 -13.54 -14.34 3.17
C GLU A 128 -12.92 -13.01 3.59
N GLU A 129 -13.65 -11.91 3.38
CA GLU A 129 -13.26 -10.62 3.89
C GLU A 129 -14.37 -9.99 4.71
N THR A 130 -14.03 -9.37 5.84
CA THR A 130 -14.95 -8.70 6.74
C THR A 130 -14.48 -7.27 6.98
N HIS A 131 -15.38 -6.30 6.81
CA HIS A 131 -15.15 -4.89 7.09
C HIS A 131 -16.37 -4.26 7.77
N HIS A 132 -16.20 -3.03 8.24
CA HIS A 132 -17.27 -2.23 8.83
C HIS A 132 -18.41 -1.96 7.83
N VAL A 133 -19.60 -1.66 8.37
CA VAL A 133 -20.85 -1.47 7.57
C VAL A 133 -20.79 -0.27 6.62
N HIS A 134 -19.89 0.71 6.87
CA HIS A 134 -19.74 1.90 6.04
C HIS A 134 -18.84 1.69 4.82
N LYS A 135 -18.19 0.53 4.67
CA LYS A 135 -17.34 0.23 3.51
C LYS A 135 -18.19 -0.04 2.27
N LYS A 136 -18.08 0.83 1.26
CA LYS A 136 -18.93 0.81 0.05
C LYS A 136 -18.51 -0.25 -0.97
N ASP A 137 -17.21 -0.45 -1.15
CA ASP A 137 -16.69 -1.43 -2.10
C ASP A 137 -16.76 -2.85 -1.54
N ALA A 138 -17.21 -3.77 -2.35
CA ALA A 138 -17.23 -5.22 -2.09
C ALA A 138 -17.00 -5.97 -3.41
N PRO A 139 -16.01 -6.89 -3.48
CA PRO A 139 -14.97 -7.15 -2.50
C PRO A 139 -13.99 -5.98 -2.33
N SER A 140 -13.31 -5.95 -1.17
CA SER A 140 -12.26 -4.96 -0.89
C SER A 140 -11.09 -5.06 -1.87
N GLY A 141 -10.34 -3.95 -2.06
CA GLY A 141 -9.13 -3.95 -2.89
C GLY A 141 -8.12 -5.01 -2.48
N THR A 142 -7.86 -5.16 -1.18
CA THR A 142 -6.97 -6.19 -0.61
C THR A 142 -7.44 -7.61 -0.97
N ALA A 143 -8.74 -7.90 -0.85
CA ALA A 143 -9.28 -9.22 -1.21
C ALA A 143 -9.15 -9.50 -2.73
N LYS A 144 -9.33 -8.48 -3.57
CA LYS A 144 -9.11 -8.59 -5.03
C LYS A 144 -7.65 -8.89 -5.35
N THR A 145 -6.70 -8.23 -4.68
CA THR A 145 -5.27 -8.49 -4.83
C THR A 145 -4.92 -9.91 -4.38
N MET A 146 -5.43 -10.37 -3.23
CA MET A 146 -5.25 -11.75 -2.77
C MET A 146 -5.80 -12.77 -3.78
N ALA A 147 -6.97 -12.49 -4.37
CA ALA A 147 -7.57 -13.36 -5.38
C ALA A 147 -6.74 -13.43 -6.68
N SER A 148 -6.15 -12.31 -7.09
CA SER A 148 -5.22 -12.30 -8.24
C SER A 148 -3.99 -13.15 -7.94
N ILE A 149 -3.33 -12.92 -6.81
CA ILE A 149 -2.13 -13.68 -6.40
C ILE A 149 -2.42 -15.18 -6.38
N VAL A 150 -3.50 -15.58 -5.73
CA VAL A 150 -3.89 -17.01 -5.66
C VAL A 150 -4.21 -17.55 -7.06
N GLY A 151 -4.91 -16.78 -7.89
CA GLY A 151 -5.22 -17.18 -9.28
C GLY A 151 -3.96 -17.40 -10.11
N ASP A 152 -2.99 -16.49 -10.02
CA ASP A 152 -1.75 -16.54 -10.79
C ASP A 152 -0.84 -17.70 -10.37
N HIS A 153 -0.72 -17.94 -9.06
CA HIS A 153 0.19 -18.95 -8.51
C HIS A 153 -0.43 -20.35 -8.41
N LEU A 154 -1.66 -20.47 -7.90
CA LEU A 154 -2.36 -21.76 -7.79
C LEU A 154 -2.92 -22.23 -9.15
N GLY A 155 -3.27 -21.30 -10.04
CA GLY A 155 -3.97 -21.56 -11.30
C GLY A 155 -5.48 -21.67 -11.16
N ILE A 156 -6.05 -21.38 -10.00
CA ILE A 156 -7.48 -21.38 -9.71
C ILE A 156 -7.84 -20.07 -9.01
N ARG A 157 -8.71 -19.27 -9.62
CA ARG A 157 -9.18 -18.02 -9.02
C ARG A 157 -10.19 -18.33 -7.92
N PRO A 158 -9.97 -17.83 -6.68
CA PRO A 158 -10.89 -18.05 -5.57
C PRO A 158 -12.18 -17.23 -5.71
N ASP A 159 -13.29 -17.79 -5.23
CA ASP A 159 -14.47 -17.01 -4.91
C ASP A 159 -14.22 -16.16 -3.66
N ILE A 160 -14.85 -14.98 -3.61
CA ILE A 160 -14.71 -14.05 -2.49
C ILE A 160 -16.08 -13.86 -1.83
N THR A 161 -16.15 -14.13 -0.54
CA THR A 161 -17.30 -13.78 0.31
C THR A 161 -16.96 -12.48 1.06
N SER A 162 -17.80 -11.46 0.91
CA SER A 162 -17.65 -10.17 1.58
C SER A 162 -18.69 -10.02 2.68
N LEU A 163 -18.24 -9.76 3.90
CA LEU A 163 -19.09 -9.48 5.06
C LEU A 163 -18.94 -8.02 5.50
N ARG A 164 -20.01 -7.42 6.00
CA ARG A 164 -20.04 -6.08 6.56
C ARG A 164 -20.62 -6.15 7.96
N ILE A 165 -19.76 -5.98 8.99
CA ILE A 165 -20.10 -6.25 10.40
C ILE A 165 -19.56 -5.12 11.27
N GLY A 166 -20.45 -4.41 11.96
CA GLY A 166 -20.09 -3.40 12.97
C GLY A 166 -19.03 -2.42 12.47
N GLU A 167 -17.98 -2.25 13.27
CA GLU A 167 -16.84 -1.34 13.00
C GLU A 167 -15.53 -2.09 12.69
N VAL A 168 -15.61 -3.34 12.21
CA VAL A 168 -14.44 -4.17 11.89
C VAL A 168 -13.51 -3.43 10.91
N PRO A 169 -12.25 -3.15 11.27
CA PRO A 169 -11.33 -2.39 10.41
C PRO A 169 -10.97 -3.11 9.12
N GLY A 170 -10.83 -4.45 9.21
CA GLY A 170 -10.57 -5.31 8.07
C GLY A 170 -9.98 -6.65 8.50
N THR A 171 -10.66 -7.73 8.14
CA THR A 171 -10.17 -9.11 8.31
C THR A 171 -10.21 -9.80 6.96
N HIS A 172 -9.15 -10.51 6.62
CA HIS A 172 -9.05 -11.30 5.40
C HIS A 172 -8.60 -12.71 5.74
N VAL A 173 -9.33 -13.71 5.26
CA VAL A 173 -9.03 -15.14 5.47
C VAL A 173 -8.99 -15.83 4.12
N VAL A 174 -7.83 -16.36 3.75
CA VAL A 174 -7.67 -17.20 2.58
C VAL A 174 -7.64 -18.66 3.02
N LYS A 175 -8.51 -19.47 2.44
CA LYS A 175 -8.67 -20.90 2.74
C LYS A 175 -8.28 -21.69 1.49
N PHE A 176 -7.53 -22.76 1.68
CA PHE A 176 -7.26 -23.78 0.66
C PHE A 176 -7.75 -25.11 1.21
N LYS A 177 -8.72 -25.75 0.55
CA LYS A 177 -9.34 -27.00 1.00
C LYS A 177 -9.08 -28.11 0.00
N SER A 178 -8.62 -29.25 0.50
CA SER A 178 -8.54 -30.52 -0.23
C SER A 178 -9.54 -31.57 0.31
N GLY A 179 -9.45 -32.79 -0.17
CA GLY A 179 -10.23 -33.92 0.37
C GLY A 179 -9.77 -34.38 1.76
N VAL A 180 -8.56 -33.99 2.19
CA VAL A 180 -7.92 -34.53 3.40
C VAL A 180 -7.61 -33.49 4.46
N ASP A 181 -7.42 -32.21 4.06
CA ASP A 181 -7.08 -31.14 4.97
C ASP A 181 -7.56 -29.75 4.50
N LYS A 182 -7.29 -28.74 5.34
CA LYS A 182 -7.59 -27.33 5.04
C LYS A 182 -6.50 -26.43 5.64
N ILE A 183 -5.95 -25.57 4.81
CA ILE A 183 -5.03 -24.50 5.22
C ILE A 183 -5.83 -23.20 5.35
N LYS A 184 -5.53 -22.40 6.37
CA LYS A 184 -6.03 -21.03 6.54
C LYS A 184 -4.87 -20.07 6.74
N ILE A 185 -4.87 -18.98 5.99
CA ILE A 185 -3.97 -17.83 6.18
C ILE A 185 -4.85 -16.64 6.44
N SER A 186 -4.65 -15.94 7.55
CA SER A 186 -5.50 -14.82 7.95
C SER A 186 -4.66 -13.60 8.31
N HIS A 187 -5.21 -12.43 8.02
CA HIS A 187 -4.77 -11.14 8.50
C HIS A 187 -5.96 -10.42 9.12
N GLU A 188 -5.77 -9.89 10.32
CA GLU A 188 -6.76 -9.09 11.03
C GLU A 188 -6.12 -7.75 11.39
N ALA A 189 -6.70 -6.67 10.88
CA ALA A 189 -6.31 -5.32 11.26
C ALA A 189 -7.07 -4.90 12.52
N PHE A 190 -6.37 -4.38 13.53
CA PHE A 190 -6.99 -3.79 14.72
C PHE A 190 -7.30 -2.31 14.54
N SER A 191 -6.55 -1.64 13.67
CA SER A 191 -6.74 -0.26 13.28
C SER A 191 -6.18 0.00 11.87
N ARG A 192 -6.28 1.24 11.39
CA ARG A 192 -5.64 1.66 10.15
C ARG A 192 -4.19 2.14 10.33
N GLU A 193 -3.69 2.17 11.56
CA GLU A 193 -2.34 2.62 11.89
C GLU A 193 -1.26 1.82 11.15
N GLY A 194 -1.48 0.51 10.95
CA GLY A 194 -0.54 -0.33 10.20
C GLY A 194 -0.27 0.13 8.76
N PHE A 195 -1.19 0.86 8.12
CA PHE A 195 -0.93 1.48 6.81
C PHE A 195 -0.03 2.71 6.94
N ALA A 196 -0.24 3.52 7.99
CA ALA A 196 0.54 4.72 8.26
C ALA A 196 1.97 4.36 8.67
N GLU A 197 2.11 3.39 9.57
CA GLU A 197 3.43 2.84 9.96
C GLU A 197 4.20 2.31 8.77
N GLY A 198 3.56 1.51 7.92
CA GLY A 198 4.20 0.99 6.71
C GLY A 198 4.59 2.07 5.71
N ALA A 199 3.83 3.17 5.61
CA ALA A 199 4.20 4.31 4.76
C ALA A 199 5.43 5.05 5.32
N VAL A 200 5.57 5.15 6.64
CA VAL A 200 6.77 5.71 7.28
C VAL A 200 7.97 4.78 7.10
N VAL A 201 7.77 3.46 7.24
CA VAL A 201 8.82 2.47 6.93
C VAL A 201 9.25 2.57 5.46
N ALA A 202 8.32 2.77 4.53
CA ALA A 202 8.66 3.02 3.13
C ALA A 202 9.47 4.31 2.96
N ALA A 203 9.16 5.37 3.71
CA ALA A 203 9.96 6.59 3.69
C ALA A 203 11.40 6.34 4.17
N GLU A 204 11.59 5.54 5.22
CA GLU A 204 12.92 5.14 5.69
C GLU A 204 13.69 4.35 4.63
N MET A 205 13.00 3.50 3.86
CA MET A 205 13.61 2.72 2.77
C MET A 205 14.04 3.56 1.57
N THR A 206 13.64 4.85 1.49
CA THR A 206 14.10 5.74 0.41
C THR A 206 15.56 6.14 0.56
N GLU A 207 16.19 5.95 1.72
CA GLU A 207 17.57 6.31 1.96
C GLU A 207 18.53 5.44 1.13
N GLY A 208 19.28 6.07 0.23
CA GLY A 208 20.17 5.40 -0.71
C GLY A 208 19.44 4.65 -1.85
N LEU A 209 18.12 4.71 -1.90
CA LEU A 209 17.35 4.11 -2.98
C LEU A 209 17.48 4.94 -4.27
N THR A 210 17.37 4.27 -5.41
CA THR A 210 17.30 4.90 -6.73
C THR A 210 16.15 4.29 -7.53
N GLY A 211 15.49 5.10 -8.35
CA GLY A 211 14.42 4.65 -9.23
C GLY A 211 13.07 4.48 -8.53
N VAL A 212 12.19 3.74 -9.15
CA VAL A 212 10.79 3.56 -8.74
C VAL A 212 10.54 2.11 -8.38
N HIS A 213 9.96 1.89 -7.20
CA HIS A 213 9.73 0.56 -6.66
C HIS A 213 8.33 0.44 -6.04
N THR A 214 7.81 -0.78 -6.03
CA THR A 214 6.66 -1.08 -5.17
C THR A 214 7.13 -1.35 -3.74
N PHE A 215 6.28 -1.01 -2.76
CA PHE A 215 6.58 -1.31 -1.36
C PHE A 215 6.78 -2.82 -1.13
N LYS A 216 5.96 -3.65 -1.80
CA LYS A 216 6.07 -5.10 -1.75
C LYS A 216 7.46 -5.61 -2.16
N GLU A 217 8.03 -5.09 -3.25
CA GLU A 217 9.36 -5.51 -3.72
C GLU A 217 10.46 -5.22 -2.70
N LEU A 218 10.34 -4.14 -1.95
CA LEU A 218 11.36 -3.72 -0.99
C LEU A 218 11.21 -4.41 0.36
N ILE A 219 9.98 -4.59 0.87
CA ILE A 219 9.75 -5.18 2.18
C ILE A 219 10.05 -6.69 2.22
N LEU A 220 10.14 -7.34 1.06
CA LEU A 220 10.40 -8.79 0.94
C LEU A 220 11.88 -9.12 0.67
N LYS A 221 12.76 -8.12 0.57
CA LYS A 221 14.22 -8.29 0.46
C LYS A 221 14.85 -8.48 1.83
#